data_f1609483c1c453df407c626813e3f107
#
_entry.id   f1609483c1c453df407c626813e3f107
#
_cell.length_a   1.000
_cell.length_b   1.000
_cell.length_c   1.000
_cell.angle_alpha   90.00
_cell.angle_beta   90.00
_cell.angle_gamma   90.00
#
_symmetry.space_group_name_H-M   'P 1'
#
loop_
_entity.id
_entity.type
_entity.pdbx_description
1 polymer ?
#
loop_
_entity_poly.entity_id
_entity_poly.type
_entity_poly.pdbx_seq_one_letter_code
_entity_poly.pdbx_strand_id
1 'polypeptide(L)'
;MRIAVPNKGRLHDPTLDLLDRAGIGVENGADRQLYADTVDPDITVLYARAADIPEYVADGAADLGITGLDQMRESGVDNVADLLDLGYGKCRLVLAAPEDGDITEPGQLDGKTVATEFPRVTRDYFEGLGVDPDIVEVTGATELTPHVEMADAIVDITSTGTTLRVNRLGIVDEVLQSSVRLFGREDVVDDPKVEQVVTALRSVLDAEGKRYLMLNAPEENLAAVEDVIPGLGGPTVLDVDEPGMVAVHAVVEERDVFEAVNDLKAEGASGILVTEIERLVE
;
A
#
# COMPACT_ATOMS: atom_id res chain seq x y z
N MET A 1 -20.20 4.89 10.82
CA MET A 1 -19.30 4.89 9.64
C MET A 1 -19.07 3.46 9.17
N ARG A 2 -19.07 3.20 7.87
CA ARG A 2 -18.76 1.87 7.32
C ARG A 2 -17.51 1.93 6.46
N ILE A 3 -16.62 0.94 6.63
CA ILE A 3 -15.39 0.79 5.84
C ILE A 3 -15.51 -0.50 5.03
N ALA A 4 -15.58 -0.41 3.70
CA ALA A 4 -15.57 -1.57 2.82
C ALA A 4 -14.13 -2.11 2.67
N VAL A 5 -13.96 -3.42 2.88
CA VAL A 5 -12.66 -4.09 2.80
C VAL A 5 -12.73 -5.36 1.94
N PRO A 6 -11.61 -5.81 1.35
CA PRO A 6 -11.57 -7.05 0.59
C PRO A 6 -11.98 -8.26 1.45
N ASN A 7 -12.93 -9.08 0.96
CA ASN A 7 -13.45 -10.24 1.69
C ASN A 7 -12.59 -11.50 1.54
N LYS A 8 -11.60 -11.49 0.65
CA LYS A 8 -10.69 -12.62 0.35
C LYS A 8 -9.51 -12.17 -0.51
N GLY A 9 -8.60 -13.11 -0.73
CA GLY A 9 -7.44 -12.92 -1.60
C GLY A 9 -6.29 -12.20 -0.88
N ARG A 10 -5.27 -11.82 -1.66
CA ARG A 10 -4.00 -11.30 -1.13
C ARG A 10 -4.10 -9.98 -0.36
N LEU A 11 -5.20 -9.25 -0.51
CA LEU A 11 -5.40 -7.95 0.14
C LEU A 11 -6.13 -8.07 1.48
N HIS A 12 -6.83 -9.19 1.75
CA HIS A 12 -7.69 -9.37 2.91
C HIS A 12 -6.90 -9.28 4.24
N ASP A 13 -5.97 -10.22 4.43
CA ASP A 13 -5.23 -10.32 5.69
C ASP A 13 -4.39 -9.06 5.99
N PRO A 14 -3.63 -8.47 5.03
CA PRO A 14 -2.90 -7.23 5.27
C PRO A 14 -3.82 -6.05 5.60
N THR A 15 -5.04 -5.99 5.02
CA THR A 15 -6.01 -4.94 5.36
C THR A 15 -6.48 -5.07 6.81
N LEU A 16 -6.82 -6.28 7.24
CA LEU A 16 -7.28 -6.50 8.61
C LEU A 16 -6.16 -6.28 9.64
N ASP A 17 -4.93 -6.69 9.35
CA ASP A 17 -3.76 -6.41 10.19
C ASP A 17 -3.54 -4.90 10.35
N LEU A 18 -3.61 -4.15 9.27
CA LEU A 18 -3.45 -2.70 9.30
C LEU A 18 -4.56 -2.03 10.14
N LEU A 19 -5.82 -2.46 10.00
CA LEU A 19 -6.93 -1.96 10.82
C LEU A 19 -6.74 -2.29 12.30
N ASP A 20 -6.29 -3.50 12.64
CA ASP A 20 -6.02 -3.92 14.01
C ASP A 20 -4.92 -3.07 14.64
N ARG A 21 -3.79 -2.91 13.97
CA ARG A 21 -2.68 -2.06 14.39
C ARG A 21 -3.10 -0.58 14.53
N ALA A 22 -4.01 -0.11 13.66
CA ALA A 22 -4.60 1.23 13.76
C ALA A 22 -5.60 1.38 14.92
N GLY A 23 -5.94 0.30 15.67
CA GLY A 23 -6.90 0.31 16.77
C GLY A 23 -8.36 0.32 16.30
N ILE A 24 -8.59 -0.14 15.07
CA ILE A 24 -9.90 -0.31 14.45
C ILE A 24 -10.10 -1.81 14.15
N GLY A 25 -9.49 -2.66 14.96
CA GLY A 25 -9.53 -4.12 14.78
C GLY A 25 -10.95 -4.66 14.81
N VAL A 26 -11.19 -5.71 14.03
CA VAL A 26 -12.50 -6.36 13.93
C VAL A 26 -12.73 -7.25 15.15
N GLU A 27 -13.88 -7.07 15.82
CA GLU A 27 -14.31 -7.95 16.89
C GLU A 27 -15.11 -9.13 16.35
N ASN A 28 -14.72 -10.36 16.74
CA ASN A 28 -15.47 -11.59 16.50
C ASN A 28 -15.87 -11.86 15.03
N GLY A 29 -14.96 -11.77 14.10
CA GLY A 29 -15.20 -12.15 12.70
C GLY A 29 -15.48 -13.65 12.55
N ALA A 30 -16.75 -14.06 12.44
CA ALA A 30 -17.11 -15.42 12.03
C ALA A 30 -16.93 -15.56 10.52
N ASP A 31 -16.42 -16.71 10.06
CA ASP A 31 -16.33 -17.06 8.63
C ASP A 31 -17.64 -16.75 7.90
N ARG A 32 -17.56 -15.97 6.81
CA ARG A 32 -18.68 -15.57 5.92
C ARG A 32 -19.63 -14.48 6.41
N GLN A 33 -19.26 -13.68 7.40
CA GLN A 33 -20.05 -12.47 7.70
C GLN A 33 -19.88 -11.43 6.58
N LEU A 34 -20.97 -10.71 6.26
CA LEU A 34 -20.94 -9.57 5.34
C LEU A 34 -20.50 -8.29 6.06
N TYR A 35 -20.71 -8.23 7.37
CA TYR A 35 -20.39 -7.11 8.25
C TYR A 35 -19.72 -7.62 9.52
N ALA A 36 -18.86 -6.82 10.08
CA ALA A 36 -18.28 -7.05 11.40
C ALA A 36 -18.16 -5.73 12.16
N ASP A 37 -18.47 -5.79 13.46
CA ASP A 37 -18.20 -4.69 14.35
C ASP A 37 -16.71 -4.57 14.62
N THR A 38 -16.26 -3.37 14.94
CA THR A 38 -14.87 -3.10 15.32
C THR A 38 -14.78 -2.73 16.80
N VAL A 39 -13.57 -2.65 17.34
CA VAL A 39 -13.32 -2.14 18.70
C VAL A 39 -13.82 -0.69 18.89
N ASP A 40 -14.01 0.05 17.81
CA ASP A 40 -14.69 1.35 17.81
C ASP A 40 -16.17 1.16 17.47
N PRO A 41 -17.11 1.42 18.42
CA PRO A 41 -18.54 1.16 18.20
C PRO A 41 -19.17 2.00 17.09
N ASP A 42 -18.52 3.07 16.66
CA ASP A 42 -18.99 3.93 15.57
C ASP A 42 -18.51 3.47 14.19
N ILE A 43 -17.69 2.42 14.13
CA ILE A 43 -17.13 1.89 12.90
C ILE A 43 -17.53 0.44 12.68
N THR A 44 -18.04 0.12 11.49
CA THR A 44 -18.38 -1.23 11.06
C THR A 44 -17.62 -1.55 9.77
N VAL A 45 -17.06 -2.74 9.67
CA VAL A 45 -16.43 -3.25 8.46
C VAL A 45 -17.45 -3.96 7.58
N LEU A 46 -17.45 -3.66 6.27
CA LEU A 46 -18.22 -4.33 5.24
C LEU A 46 -17.25 -5.16 4.36
N TYR A 47 -17.45 -6.47 4.31
CA TYR A 47 -16.65 -7.35 3.47
C TYR A 47 -17.20 -7.44 2.04
N ALA A 48 -16.41 -7.03 1.06
CA ALA A 48 -16.78 -6.99 -0.36
C ALA A 48 -15.67 -7.56 -1.25
N ARG A 49 -15.98 -7.82 -2.51
CA ARG A 49 -14.92 -8.07 -3.51
C ARG A 49 -14.17 -6.76 -3.75
N ALA A 50 -12.86 -6.84 -3.91
CA ALA A 50 -12.03 -5.66 -4.18
C ALA A 50 -12.54 -4.83 -5.37
N ALA A 51 -13.05 -5.49 -6.41
CA ALA A 51 -13.61 -4.83 -7.59
C ALA A 51 -14.95 -4.11 -7.36
N ASP A 52 -15.73 -4.56 -6.35
CA ASP A 52 -17.05 -3.99 -6.06
C ASP A 52 -16.96 -2.81 -5.06
N ILE A 53 -15.83 -2.67 -4.36
CA ILE A 53 -15.64 -1.64 -3.32
C ILE A 53 -15.80 -0.22 -3.85
N PRO A 54 -15.27 0.17 -5.02
CA PRO A 54 -15.45 1.51 -5.55
C PRO A 54 -16.92 1.92 -5.67
N GLU A 55 -17.76 1.03 -6.23
CA GLU A 55 -19.19 1.27 -6.38
C GLU A 55 -19.91 1.35 -5.03
N TYR A 56 -19.53 0.49 -4.05
CA TYR A 56 -20.13 0.53 -2.73
C TYR A 56 -19.84 1.84 -1.98
N VAL A 57 -18.68 2.44 -2.20
CA VAL A 57 -18.37 3.76 -1.68
C VAL A 57 -19.14 4.83 -2.43
N ALA A 58 -19.12 4.81 -3.76
CA ALA A 58 -19.81 5.79 -4.60
C ALA A 58 -21.32 5.85 -4.34
N ASP A 59 -21.96 4.68 -4.17
CA ASP A 59 -23.41 4.54 -3.92
C ASP A 59 -23.80 4.77 -2.44
N GLY A 60 -22.81 4.96 -1.53
CA GLY A 60 -23.06 5.20 -0.11
C GLY A 60 -23.42 3.96 0.70
N ALA A 61 -23.18 2.75 0.19
CA ALA A 61 -23.23 1.52 0.97
C ALA A 61 -22.11 1.48 2.02
N ALA A 62 -20.97 2.08 1.71
CA ALA A 62 -19.86 2.36 2.62
C ALA A 62 -19.46 3.84 2.52
N ASP A 63 -18.90 4.38 3.61
CA ASP A 63 -18.36 5.75 3.65
C ASP A 63 -16.93 5.77 3.16
N LEU A 64 -16.15 4.73 3.51
CA LEU A 64 -14.77 4.52 3.11
C LEU A 64 -14.61 3.14 2.47
N GLY A 65 -13.57 2.99 1.65
CA GLY A 65 -13.23 1.72 1.02
C GLY A 65 -11.72 1.52 0.92
N ILE A 66 -11.28 0.28 1.13
CA ILE A 66 -9.87 -0.12 0.97
C ILE A 66 -9.79 -1.08 -0.22
N THR A 67 -9.16 -0.64 -1.31
CA THR A 67 -8.98 -1.45 -2.52
C THR A 67 -7.78 -0.98 -3.33
N GLY A 68 -7.45 -1.68 -4.42
CA GLY A 68 -6.39 -1.27 -5.35
C GLY A 68 -6.76 -0.05 -6.17
N LEU A 69 -5.78 0.81 -6.47
CA LEU A 69 -5.95 1.93 -7.39
C LEU A 69 -6.40 1.47 -8.78
N ASP A 70 -5.94 0.28 -9.21
CA ASP A 70 -6.37 -0.38 -10.44
C ASP A 70 -7.90 -0.59 -10.48
N GLN A 71 -8.48 -1.10 -9.40
CA GLN A 71 -9.92 -1.32 -9.28
C GLN A 71 -10.71 0.00 -9.26
N MET A 72 -10.18 1.01 -8.56
CA MET A 72 -10.78 2.34 -8.53
C MET A 72 -10.80 2.99 -9.92
N ARG A 73 -9.69 2.91 -10.65
CA ARG A 73 -9.61 3.45 -12.02
C ARG A 73 -10.51 2.70 -13.00
N GLU A 74 -10.57 1.36 -12.88
CA GLU A 74 -11.42 0.54 -13.73
C GLU A 74 -12.91 0.79 -13.51
N SER A 75 -13.36 1.00 -12.27
CA SER A 75 -14.77 1.28 -11.97
C SER A 75 -15.29 2.55 -12.64
N GLY A 76 -14.43 3.57 -12.76
CA GLY A 76 -14.77 4.86 -13.37
C GLY A 76 -15.74 5.71 -12.55
N VAL A 77 -15.87 5.43 -11.25
CA VAL A 77 -16.61 6.31 -10.34
C VAL A 77 -15.87 7.63 -10.18
N ASP A 78 -16.60 8.74 -10.04
CA ASP A 78 -16.07 10.10 -10.05
C ASP A 78 -16.33 10.89 -8.75
N ASN A 79 -17.14 10.31 -7.81
CA ASN A 79 -17.52 10.95 -6.55
C ASN A 79 -16.78 10.34 -5.33
N VAL A 80 -15.57 9.81 -5.55
CA VAL A 80 -14.74 9.13 -4.56
C VAL A 80 -13.32 9.70 -4.57
N ALA A 81 -12.88 10.18 -3.41
CA ALA A 81 -11.55 10.76 -3.22
C ALA A 81 -10.52 9.72 -2.79
N ASP A 82 -9.28 9.85 -3.26
CA ASP A 82 -8.11 9.10 -2.81
C ASP A 82 -7.54 9.77 -1.54
N LEU A 83 -7.62 9.09 -0.39
CA LEU A 83 -7.29 9.68 0.91
C LEU A 83 -5.89 9.29 1.40
N LEU A 84 -5.46 8.04 1.16
CA LEU A 84 -4.20 7.54 1.69
C LEU A 84 -3.70 6.32 0.89
N ASP A 85 -2.43 6.35 0.46
CA ASP A 85 -1.74 5.16 -0.03
C ASP A 85 -1.32 4.30 1.17
N LEU A 86 -1.79 3.05 1.22
CA LEU A 86 -1.54 2.14 2.34
C LEU A 86 -0.21 1.36 2.19
N GLY A 87 0.56 1.60 1.13
CA GLY A 87 1.93 1.13 0.96
C GLY A 87 2.09 -0.34 0.57
N TYR A 88 1.03 -1.15 0.63
CA TYR A 88 1.07 -2.59 0.32
C TYR A 88 0.28 -2.94 -0.95
N GLY A 89 0.31 -4.22 -1.34
CA GLY A 89 -0.40 -4.73 -2.51
C GLY A 89 0.12 -4.18 -3.84
N LYS A 90 1.34 -3.63 -3.87
CA LYS A 90 1.94 -3.02 -5.04
C LYS A 90 1.94 -3.97 -6.23
N CYS A 91 1.46 -3.47 -7.35
CA CYS A 91 1.44 -4.14 -8.64
C CYS A 91 1.44 -3.09 -9.76
N ARG A 92 1.51 -3.55 -10.99
CA ARG A 92 1.39 -2.69 -12.16
C ARG A 92 0.57 -3.39 -13.23
N LEU A 93 -0.23 -2.62 -13.95
CA LEU A 93 -0.79 -3.05 -15.22
C LEU A 93 0.26 -2.78 -16.28
N VAL A 94 0.51 -3.77 -17.12
CA VAL A 94 1.49 -3.68 -18.19
C VAL A 94 0.86 -4.11 -19.52
N LEU A 95 1.26 -3.42 -20.58
CA LEU A 95 1.05 -3.88 -21.94
C LEU A 95 2.12 -4.93 -22.25
N ALA A 96 1.70 -6.12 -22.65
CA ALA A 96 2.62 -7.21 -23.00
C ALA A 96 2.18 -7.87 -24.32
N ALA A 97 3.16 -8.33 -25.10
CA ALA A 97 2.97 -8.98 -26.37
C ALA A 97 3.90 -10.20 -26.52
N PRO A 98 3.65 -11.15 -27.44
CA PRO A 98 4.56 -12.27 -27.69
C PRO A 98 5.99 -11.82 -27.94
N GLU A 99 6.98 -12.45 -27.25
CA GLU A 99 8.40 -12.10 -27.32
C GLU A 99 8.99 -12.30 -28.73
N ASP A 100 8.42 -13.21 -29.52
CA ASP A 100 8.79 -13.52 -30.89
C ASP A 100 7.95 -12.76 -31.94
N GLY A 101 7.08 -11.84 -31.47
CA GLY A 101 6.24 -10.98 -32.31
C GLY A 101 6.90 -9.66 -32.70
N ASP A 102 6.22 -8.90 -33.54
CA ASP A 102 6.69 -7.61 -34.08
C ASP A 102 6.30 -6.39 -33.20
N ILE A 103 5.52 -6.60 -32.14
CA ILE A 103 4.99 -5.52 -31.29
C ILE A 103 6.03 -5.20 -30.20
N THR A 104 6.66 -4.03 -30.32
CA THR A 104 7.71 -3.54 -29.41
C THR A 104 7.38 -2.16 -28.82
N GLU A 105 6.34 -1.50 -29.33
CA GLU A 105 5.88 -0.20 -28.84
C GLU A 105 4.35 -0.08 -28.97
N PRO A 106 3.67 0.72 -28.11
CA PRO A 106 2.20 0.82 -28.09
C PRO A 106 1.59 1.29 -29.40
N GLY A 107 2.27 2.16 -30.14
CA GLY A 107 1.79 2.70 -31.43
C GLY A 107 1.54 1.66 -32.50
N GLN A 108 2.16 0.47 -32.41
CA GLN A 108 1.98 -0.64 -33.35
C GLN A 108 0.67 -1.40 -33.14
N LEU A 109 -0.11 -1.03 -32.11
CA LEU A 109 -1.40 -1.64 -31.80
C LEU A 109 -2.60 -0.90 -32.42
N ASP A 110 -2.38 0.14 -33.20
CA ASP A 110 -3.45 0.81 -33.92
C ASP A 110 -4.19 -0.17 -34.87
N GLY A 111 -5.50 -0.33 -34.63
CA GLY A 111 -6.35 -1.29 -35.38
C GLY A 111 -6.09 -2.77 -35.07
N LYS A 112 -5.28 -3.11 -34.05
CA LYS A 112 -5.05 -4.46 -33.54
C LYS A 112 -5.88 -4.76 -32.31
N THR A 113 -5.90 -6.01 -31.86
CA THR A 113 -6.71 -6.47 -30.73
C THR A 113 -5.88 -6.55 -29.45
N VAL A 114 -6.38 -5.95 -28.37
CA VAL A 114 -5.80 -6.02 -27.02
C VAL A 114 -6.80 -6.65 -26.05
N ALA A 115 -6.44 -7.76 -25.42
CA ALA A 115 -7.27 -8.42 -24.41
C ALA A 115 -6.90 -7.98 -23.00
N THR A 116 -7.90 -7.79 -22.12
CA THR A 116 -7.68 -7.30 -20.75
C THR A 116 -8.86 -7.60 -19.83
N GLU A 117 -8.59 -7.68 -18.50
CA GLU A 117 -9.61 -7.58 -17.44
C GLU A 117 -9.90 -6.12 -17.04
N PHE A 118 -9.15 -5.14 -17.58
CA PHE A 118 -9.21 -3.72 -17.26
C PHE A 118 -9.53 -2.88 -18.50
N PRO A 119 -10.71 -3.04 -19.12
CA PRO A 119 -11.01 -2.41 -20.39
C PRO A 119 -11.07 -0.88 -20.32
N ARG A 120 -11.49 -0.28 -19.19
CA ARG A 120 -11.51 1.18 -19.04
C ARG A 120 -10.10 1.75 -18.91
N VAL A 121 -9.29 1.23 -17.99
CA VAL A 121 -7.90 1.67 -17.81
C VAL A 121 -7.11 1.51 -19.10
N THR A 122 -7.32 0.41 -19.82
CA THR A 122 -6.67 0.14 -21.10
C THR A 122 -7.07 1.16 -22.15
N ARG A 123 -8.37 1.50 -22.23
CA ARG A 123 -8.88 2.51 -23.17
C ARG A 123 -8.30 3.88 -22.89
N ASP A 124 -8.35 4.32 -21.63
CA ASP A 124 -7.82 5.62 -21.21
C ASP A 124 -6.31 5.75 -21.52
N TYR A 125 -5.56 4.64 -21.34
CA TYR A 125 -4.14 4.59 -21.69
C TYR A 125 -3.90 4.81 -23.20
N PHE A 126 -4.59 4.08 -24.08
CA PHE A 126 -4.41 4.20 -25.52
C PHE A 126 -4.96 5.52 -26.07
N GLU A 127 -6.07 6.04 -25.53
CA GLU A 127 -6.58 7.37 -25.85
C GLU A 127 -5.54 8.46 -25.56
N GLY A 128 -4.83 8.34 -24.43
CA GLY A 128 -3.73 9.25 -24.06
C GLY A 128 -2.56 9.23 -25.04
N LEU A 129 -2.35 8.13 -25.75
CA LEU A 129 -1.32 7.95 -26.79
C LEU A 129 -1.80 8.28 -28.21
N GLY A 130 -3.12 8.45 -28.40
CA GLY A 130 -3.72 8.63 -29.72
C GLY A 130 -3.69 7.36 -30.58
N VAL A 131 -3.74 6.18 -29.97
CA VAL A 131 -3.77 4.85 -30.60
C VAL A 131 -5.15 4.24 -30.37
N ASP A 132 -5.73 3.58 -31.38
CA ASP A 132 -7.10 3.04 -31.33
C ASP A 132 -7.12 1.52 -31.58
N PRO A 133 -6.78 0.69 -30.58
CA PRO A 133 -6.90 -0.75 -30.65
C PRO A 133 -8.34 -1.21 -30.42
N ASP A 134 -8.67 -2.41 -30.91
CA ASP A 134 -9.89 -3.12 -30.54
C ASP A 134 -9.70 -3.80 -29.17
N ILE A 135 -10.38 -3.28 -28.13
CA ILE A 135 -10.23 -3.77 -26.76
C ILE A 135 -11.27 -4.86 -26.47
N VAL A 136 -10.78 -6.07 -26.18
CA VAL A 136 -11.60 -7.24 -25.86
C VAL A 136 -11.50 -7.53 -24.36
N GLU A 137 -12.63 -7.45 -23.67
CA GLU A 137 -12.74 -7.82 -22.26
C GLU A 137 -12.69 -9.35 -22.12
N VAL A 138 -11.82 -9.82 -21.21
CA VAL A 138 -11.70 -11.24 -20.83
C VAL A 138 -11.76 -11.36 -19.31
N THR A 139 -12.17 -12.52 -18.81
CA THR A 139 -12.23 -12.80 -17.36
C THR A 139 -11.35 -14.00 -17.04
N GLY A 140 -10.12 -13.72 -16.56
CA GLY A 140 -9.11 -14.72 -16.21
C GLY A 140 -8.34 -15.28 -17.42
N ALA A 141 -7.14 -15.78 -17.14
CA ALA A 141 -6.21 -16.36 -18.11
C ALA A 141 -5.93 -15.46 -19.33
N THR A 142 -5.85 -14.16 -19.11
CA THR A 142 -5.59 -13.12 -20.12
C THR A 142 -4.34 -13.44 -20.94
N GLU A 143 -3.31 -13.98 -20.29
CA GLU A 143 -2.03 -14.36 -20.90
C GLU A 143 -2.11 -15.48 -21.94
N LEU A 144 -3.24 -16.19 -22.01
CA LEU A 144 -3.46 -17.21 -23.04
C LEU A 144 -3.95 -16.64 -24.38
N THR A 145 -4.58 -15.47 -24.36
CA THR A 145 -5.28 -14.90 -25.53
C THR A 145 -4.39 -14.69 -26.76
N PRO A 146 -3.11 -14.25 -26.66
CA PRO A 146 -2.23 -14.14 -27.80
C PRO A 146 -1.86 -15.51 -28.40
N HIS A 147 -1.75 -16.54 -27.56
CA HIS A 147 -1.36 -17.89 -28.00
C HIS A 147 -2.46 -18.65 -28.76
N VAL A 148 -3.70 -18.22 -28.60
CA VAL A 148 -4.86 -18.77 -29.30
C VAL A 148 -5.38 -17.82 -30.39
N GLU A 149 -4.58 -16.84 -30.78
CA GLU A 149 -4.88 -15.85 -31.83
C GLU A 149 -6.18 -15.05 -31.58
N MET A 150 -6.54 -14.85 -30.31
CA MET A 150 -7.67 -14.01 -29.90
C MET A 150 -7.30 -12.54 -29.76
N ALA A 151 -6.03 -12.25 -29.51
CA ALA A 151 -5.52 -10.89 -29.36
C ALA A 151 -4.07 -10.81 -29.84
N ASP A 152 -3.63 -9.62 -30.24
CA ASP A 152 -2.25 -9.34 -30.62
C ASP A 152 -1.37 -9.02 -29.40
N ALA A 153 -1.98 -8.44 -28.38
CA ALA A 153 -1.35 -8.08 -27.10
C ALA A 153 -2.35 -8.16 -25.95
N ILE A 154 -1.85 -8.00 -24.72
CA ILE A 154 -2.66 -7.96 -23.50
C ILE A 154 -2.31 -6.75 -22.66
N VAL A 155 -3.28 -6.27 -21.88
CA VAL A 155 -3.00 -5.48 -20.67
C VAL A 155 -3.41 -6.31 -19.48
N ASP A 156 -2.44 -6.60 -18.60
CA ASP A 156 -2.67 -7.47 -17.46
C ASP A 156 -1.88 -7.00 -16.25
N ILE A 157 -2.35 -7.45 -15.06
CA ILE A 157 -1.74 -7.11 -13.78
C ILE A 157 -0.52 -7.98 -13.52
N THR A 158 0.56 -7.38 -13.08
CA THR A 158 1.76 -8.11 -12.67
C THR A 158 2.46 -7.45 -11.48
N SER A 159 3.06 -8.26 -10.62
CA SER A 159 3.98 -7.78 -9.59
C SER A 159 5.44 -8.09 -9.96
N THR A 160 5.74 -9.30 -10.38
CA THR A 160 7.10 -9.76 -10.69
C THR A 160 7.35 -10.06 -12.17
N GLY A 161 6.32 -10.07 -12.99
CA GLY A 161 6.38 -10.46 -14.40
C GLY A 161 6.60 -11.95 -14.65
N THR A 162 6.54 -12.81 -13.61
CA THR A 162 6.84 -14.24 -13.75
C THR A 162 5.84 -14.96 -14.65
N THR A 163 4.53 -14.69 -14.50
CA THR A 163 3.48 -15.29 -15.32
C THR A 163 3.67 -14.94 -16.80
N LEU A 164 3.97 -13.67 -17.09
CA LEU A 164 4.22 -13.21 -18.45
C LEU A 164 5.42 -13.95 -19.08
N ARG A 165 6.55 -14.03 -18.37
CA ARG A 165 7.74 -14.73 -18.87
C ARG A 165 7.51 -16.22 -19.11
N VAL A 166 6.78 -16.90 -18.22
CA VAL A 166 6.43 -18.32 -18.41
C VAL A 166 5.61 -18.51 -19.68
N ASN A 167 4.76 -17.55 -20.00
CA ASN A 167 3.93 -17.54 -21.21
C ASN A 167 4.59 -16.81 -22.39
N ARG A 168 5.93 -16.56 -22.38
CA ARG A 168 6.68 -15.92 -23.47
C ARG A 168 6.08 -14.59 -23.93
N LEU A 169 5.58 -13.80 -22.97
CA LEU A 169 5.10 -12.46 -23.19
C LEU A 169 6.14 -11.46 -22.67
N GLY A 170 6.61 -10.58 -23.55
CA GLY A 170 7.49 -9.46 -23.23
C GLY A 170 6.66 -8.24 -22.83
N ILE A 171 7.13 -7.52 -21.79
CA ILE A 171 6.51 -6.24 -21.41
C ILE A 171 6.92 -5.20 -22.46
N VAL A 172 5.93 -4.57 -23.08
CA VAL A 172 6.08 -3.52 -24.09
C VAL A 172 6.09 -2.15 -23.41
N ASP A 173 5.14 -1.94 -22.45
CA ASP A 173 5.03 -0.67 -21.71
C ASP A 173 4.32 -0.87 -20.37
N GLU A 174 4.41 0.14 -19.50
CA GLU A 174 3.71 0.19 -18.22
C GLU A 174 2.49 1.11 -18.33
N VAL A 175 1.29 0.54 -18.11
CA VAL A 175 0.01 1.24 -18.24
C VAL A 175 -0.36 1.99 -16.96
N LEU A 176 -0.19 1.34 -15.79
CA LEU A 176 -0.56 1.90 -14.50
C LEU A 176 0.24 1.26 -13.37
N GLN A 177 0.79 2.06 -12.46
CA GLN A 177 1.25 1.58 -11.15
C GLN A 177 0.09 1.62 -10.16
N SER A 178 -0.09 0.55 -9.41
CA SER A 178 -1.15 0.41 -8.43
C SER A 178 -0.62 -0.06 -7.08
N SER A 179 -1.22 0.49 -6.03
CA SER A 179 -1.11 0.05 -4.64
C SER A 179 -2.50 0.02 -4.02
N VAL A 180 -2.63 -0.60 -2.85
CA VAL A 180 -3.87 -0.52 -2.08
C VAL A 180 -3.96 0.85 -1.43
N ARG A 181 -5.16 1.45 -1.50
CA ARG A 181 -5.43 2.79 -0.98
C ARG A 181 -6.72 2.83 -0.18
N LEU A 182 -6.79 3.80 0.71
CA LEU A 182 -8.03 4.21 1.34
C LEU A 182 -8.72 5.25 0.47
N PHE A 183 -9.96 4.98 0.13
CA PHE A 183 -10.82 5.89 -0.61
C PHE A 183 -11.99 6.32 0.26
N GLY A 184 -12.51 7.51 0.04
CA GLY A 184 -13.68 8.05 0.73
C GLY A 184 -14.64 8.71 -0.23
N ARG A 185 -15.97 8.56 0.04
CA ARG A 185 -16.97 9.30 -0.72
C ARG A 185 -16.79 10.80 -0.47
N GLU A 186 -16.83 11.62 -1.52
CA GLU A 186 -16.50 13.05 -1.45
C GLU A 186 -17.32 13.84 -0.43
N ASP A 187 -18.58 13.47 -0.19
CA ASP A 187 -19.46 14.18 0.75
C ASP A 187 -19.16 13.91 2.24
N VAL A 188 -18.29 12.93 2.54
CA VAL A 188 -17.90 12.59 3.92
C VAL A 188 -16.40 12.78 4.22
N VAL A 189 -15.60 13.22 3.25
CA VAL A 189 -14.14 13.34 3.45
C VAL A 189 -13.75 14.35 4.53
N ASP A 190 -14.59 15.37 4.76
CA ASP A 190 -14.39 16.40 5.79
C ASP A 190 -14.97 16.00 7.16
N ASP A 191 -15.52 14.77 7.30
CA ASP A 191 -16.05 14.29 8.59
C ASP A 191 -14.87 14.05 9.56
N PRO A 192 -14.93 14.60 10.79
CA PRO A 192 -13.90 14.38 11.81
C PRO A 192 -13.57 12.89 12.07
N LYS A 193 -14.55 11.99 11.87
CA LYS A 193 -14.31 10.55 12.03
C LYS A 193 -13.49 9.98 10.89
N VAL A 194 -13.62 10.49 9.66
CA VAL A 194 -12.76 10.14 8.53
C VAL A 194 -11.33 10.58 8.80
N GLU A 195 -11.14 11.81 9.28
CA GLU A 195 -9.82 12.33 9.65
C GLU A 195 -9.15 11.46 10.73
N GLN A 196 -9.92 11.01 11.75
CA GLN A 196 -9.42 10.09 12.78
C GLN A 196 -8.96 8.75 12.18
N VAL A 197 -9.72 8.16 11.26
CA VAL A 197 -9.36 6.91 10.58
C VAL A 197 -8.11 7.10 9.74
N VAL A 198 -8.03 8.16 8.94
CA VAL A 198 -6.85 8.48 8.12
C VAL A 198 -5.61 8.65 8.99
N THR A 199 -5.72 9.41 10.10
CA THR A 199 -4.63 9.62 11.04
C THR A 199 -4.19 8.32 11.71
N ALA A 200 -5.14 7.47 12.14
CA ALA A 200 -4.83 6.19 12.74
C ALA A 200 -4.08 5.26 11.78
N LEU A 201 -4.55 5.13 10.55
CA LEU A 201 -3.87 4.32 9.52
C LEU A 201 -2.49 4.90 9.18
N ARG A 202 -2.40 6.21 8.96
CA ARG A 202 -1.13 6.89 8.68
C ARG A 202 -0.11 6.67 9.79
N SER A 203 -0.51 6.74 11.05
CA SER A 203 0.39 6.54 12.19
C SER A 203 1.04 5.15 12.23
N VAL A 204 0.35 4.12 11.72
CA VAL A 204 0.90 2.77 11.55
C VAL A 204 1.92 2.75 10.42
N LEU A 205 1.59 3.37 9.28
CA LEU A 205 2.48 3.42 8.11
C LEU A 205 3.76 4.23 8.42
N ASP A 206 3.63 5.34 9.14
CA ASP A 206 4.74 6.19 9.53
C ASP A 206 5.68 5.50 10.55
N ALA A 207 5.18 4.51 11.29
CA ALA A 207 5.98 3.69 12.20
C ALA A 207 6.70 2.52 11.49
N GLU A 208 6.29 2.16 10.28
CA GLU A 208 6.90 1.03 9.55
C GLU A 208 8.37 1.27 9.25
N GLY A 209 9.19 0.23 9.52
CA GLY A 209 10.64 0.31 9.32
C GLY A 209 11.38 1.18 10.33
N LYS A 210 10.68 1.70 11.35
CA LYS A 210 11.27 2.50 12.41
C LYS A 210 11.34 1.73 13.73
N ARG A 211 12.32 2.09 14.58
CA ARG A 211 12.52 1.53 15.91
C ARG A 211 12.71 2.65 16.93
N TYR A 212 12.26 2.41 18.13
CA TYR A 212 12.54 3.27 19.25
C TYR A 212 13.79 2.75 19.98
N LEU A 213 14.84 3.59 19.99
CA LEU A 213 16.11 3.34 20.62
C LEU A 213 16.18 4.10 21.93
N MET A 214 16.53 3.41 23.03
CA MET A 214 16.84 4.01 24.34
C MET A 214 18.18 3.48 24.83
N LEU A 215 18.95 4.34 25.48
CA LEU A 215 20.25 3.97 26.07
C LEU A 215 20.64 4.92 27.20
N ASN A 216 21.64 4.51 28.01
CA ASN A 216 22.34 5.40 28.88
C ASN A 216 23.75 5.66 28.33
N ALA A 217 24.23 6.89 28.41
CA ALA A 217 25.54 7.30 27.93
C ALA A 217 26.26 8.18 28.94
N PRO A 218 27.62 8.15 29.01
CA PRO A 218 28.38 9.16 29.74
C PRO A 218 28.11 10.56 29.18
N GLU A 219 27.83 11.52 30.06
CA GLU A 219 27.58 12.92 29.68
C GLU A 219 28.74 13.50 28.84
N GLU A 220 29.99 13.13 29.18
CA GLU A 220 31.19 13.57 28.46
C GLU A 220 31.26 13.05 27.02
N ASN A 221 30.57 11.93 26.68
CA ASN A 221 30.55 11.33 25.37
C ASN A 221 29.23 11.64 24.58
N LEU A 222 28.36 12.47 25.16
CA LEU A 222 27.04 12.73 24.57
C LEU A 222 27.11 13.19 23.09
N ALA A 223 28.04 14.09 22.77
CA ALA A 223 28.21 14.57 21.42
C ALA A 223 28.58 13.44 20.40
N ALA A 224 29.46 12.52 20.83
CA ALA A 224 29.83 11.36 20.00
C ALA A 224 28.64 10.38 19.84
N VAL A 225 27.87 10.20 20.92
CA VAL A 225 26.64 9.38 20.88
C VAL A 225 25.58 9.99 19.96
N GLU A 226 25.38 11.30 20.01
CA GLU A 226 24.46 12.01 19.13
C GLU A 226 24.86 11.89 17.64
N ASP A 227 26.16 11.94 17.35
CA ASP A 227 26.68 11.78 15.98
C ASP A 227 26.45 10.36 15.40
N VAL A 228 26.39 9.36 16.27
CA VAL A 228 26.15 7.95 15.88
C VAL A 228 24.65 7.68 15.65
N ILE A 229 23.76 8.39 16.36
CA ILE A 229 22.31 8.12 16.27
C ILE A 229 21.73 8.73 14.99
N PRO A 230 21.36 7.93 13.98
CA PRO A 230 20.77 8.43 12.72
C PRO A 230 19.29 8.80 12.91
N GLY A 231 19.00 9.63 13.93
CA GLY A 231 17.62 9.88 14.37
C GLY A 231 16.84 10.84 13.49
N LEU A 232 15.52 10.62 13.42
CA LEU A 232 14.55 11.57 12.89
C LEU A 232 14.35 12.71 13.90
N GLY A 233 14.76 13.92 13.54
CA GLY A 233 14.60 15.12 14.38
C GLY A 233 15.61 15.28 15.54
N GLY A 234 16.61 14.39 15.63
CA GLY A 234 17.62 14.37 16.70
C GLY A 234 17.16 13.62 17.96
N PRO A 235 18.12 13.19 18.81
CA PRO A 235 17.81 12.47 20.04
C PRO A 235 17.24 13.39 21.12
N THR A 236 16.43 12.82 21.99
CA THR A 236 16.02 13.46 23.25
C THR A 236 16.95 12.99 24.36
N VAL A 237 17.46 13.92 25.14
CA VAL A 237 18.38 13.67 26.26
C VAL A 237 17.69 13.99 27.58
N LEU A 238 17.80 13.08 28.56
CA LEU A 238 17.21 13.21 29.89
C LEU A 238 18.26 12.97 30.95
N ASP A 239 18.20 13.76 32.04
CA ASP A 239 19.00 13.53 33.25
C ASP A 239 18.56 12.22 33.90
N VAL A 240 19.54 11.49 34.44
CA VAL A 240 19.32 10.29 35.30
C VAL A 240 19.96 10.47 36.65
N ASP A 241 19.54 9.68 37.66
CA ASP A 241 20.06 9.77 39.02
C ASP A 241 21.54 9.38 39.15
N GLU A 242 22.12 8.70 38.18
CA GLU A 242 23.53 8.30 38.17
C GLU A 242 24.40 9.48 37.74
N PRO A 243 25.32 9.97 38.61
CA PRO A 243 26.15 11.12 38.31
C PRO A 243 27.04 10.90 37.08
N GLY A 244 27.03 11.84 36.12
CA GLY A 244 27.83 11.82 34.92
C GLY A 244 27.25 10.91 33.80
N MET A 245 26.00 10.47 33.97
CA MET A 245 25.27 9.71 32.97
C MET A 245 24.02 10.47 32.51
N VAL A 246 23.60 10.24 31.28
CA VAL A 246 22.36 10.73 30.69
C VAL A 246 21.62 9.58 30.01
N ALA A 247 20.30 9.65 29.96
CA ALA A 247 19.51 8.78 29.12
C ALA A 247 19.27 9.47 27.76
N VAL A 248 19.46 8.72 26.70
CA VAL A 248 19.25 9.19 25.34
C VAL A 248 18.22 8.29 24.66
N HIS A 249 17.26 8.87 23.98
CA HIS A 249 16.32 8.10 23.19
C HIS A 249 15.99 8.80 21.87
N ALA A 250 15.73 7.99 20.83
CA ALA A 250 15.46 8.46 19.49
C ALA A 250 14.59 7.46 18.69
N VAL A 251 13.93 7.96 17.67
CA VAL A 251 13.36 7.13 16.61
C VAL A 251 14.42 6.95 15.53
N VAL A 252 14.71 5.70 15.16
CA VAL A 252 15.74 5.35 14.19
C VAL A 252 15.19 4.40 13.11
N GLU A 253 15.79 4.39 11.93
CA GLU A 253 15.47 3.41 10.89
C GLU A 253 15.96 2.02 11.32
N GLU A 254 15.14 0.99 11.17
CA GLU A 254 15.49 -0.39 11.52
C GLU A 254 16.77 -0.88 10.85
N ARG A 255 16.96 -0.52 9.57
CA ARG A 255 18.15 -0.92 8.80
C ARG A 255 19.46 -0.41 9.38
N ASP A 256 19.43 0.72 10.11
CA ASP A 256 20.62 1.38 10.65
C ASP A 256 20.93 0.93 12.10
N VAL A 257 19.99 0.23 12.76
CA VAL A 257 20.10 -0.21 14.16
C VAL A 257 21.33 -1.10 14.39
N PHE A 258 21.63 -2.04 13.47
CA PHE A 258 22.68 -3.01 13.67
C PHE A 258 24.08 -2.34 13.78
N GLU A 259 24.36 -1.37 12.94
CA GLU A 259 25.61 -0.59 12.98
C GLU A 259 25.60 0.36 14.17
N ALA A 260 24.54 1.13 14.36
CA ALA A 260 24.39 2.08 15.44
C ALA A 260 24.62 1.47 16.83
N VAL A 261 24.09 0.27 17.12
CA VAL A 261 24.28 -0.39 18.43
C VAL A 261 25.74 -0.71 18.70
N ASN A 262 26.53 -1.11 17.72
CA ASN A 262 27.95 -1.39 17.88
C ASN A 262 28.75 -0.11 18.14
N ASP A 263 28.47 0.94 17.39
CA ASP A 263 29.17 2.22 17.51
C ASP A 263 28.83 2.91 18.84
N LEU A 264 27.56 2.88 19.24
CA LEU A 264 27.14 3.39 20.56
C LEU A 264 27.84 2.68 21.73
N LYS A 265 28.03 1.36 21.63
CA LYS A 265 28.81 0.62 22.65
C LYS A 265 30.27 1.05 22.70
N ALA A 266 30.86 1.37 21.54
CA ALA A 266 32.24 1.86 21.48
C ALA A 266 32.39 3.24 22.17
N GLU A 267 31.34 4.09 22.07
CA GLU A 267 31.27 5.39 22.77
C GLU A 267 30.85 5.28 24.25
N GLY A 268 30.76 4.07 24.79
CA GLY A 268 30.48 3.83 26.21
C GLY A 268 29.00 3.76 26.57
N ALA A 269 28.12 3.72 25.62
CA ALA A 269 26.70 3.54 25.87
C ALA A 269 26.39 2.17 26.48
N SER A 270 25.42 2.15 27.38
CA SER A 270 24.97 0.98 28.12
C SER A 270 23.46 0.93 28.21
N GLY A 271 22.90 -0.23 28.56
CA GLY A 271 21.45 -0.41 28.69
C GLY A 271 20.70 -0.14 27.39
N ILE A 272 21.32 -0.43 26.23
CA ILE A 272 20.73 -0.17 24.93
C ILE A 272 19.52 -1.05 24.72
N LEU A 273 18.36 -0.44 24.54
CA LEU A 273 17.09 -1.08 24.22
C LEU A 273 16.62 -0.63 22.85
N VAL A 274 16.18 -1.60 22.04
CA VAL A 274 15.53 -1.36 20.75
C VAL A 274 14.17 -2.01 20.80
N THR A 275 13.11 -1.27 20.49
CA THR A 275 11.75 -1.77 20.47
C THR A 275 11.00 -1.33 19.20
N GLU A 276 10.01 -2.09 18.83
CA GLU A 276 9.09 -1.73 17.75
C GLU A 276 8.25 -0.52 18.16
N ILE A 277 7.85 0.27 17.16
CA ILE A 277 6.91 1.37 17.31
C ILE A 277 5.61 0.91 16.64
N GLU A 278 4.54 0.82 17.41
CA GLU A 278 3.24 0.44 16.84
C GLU A 278 2.66 1.57 16.00
N ARG A 279 2.80 2.81 16.46
CA ARG A 279 2.29 4.01 15.81
C ARG A 279 3.22 5.18 16.02
N LEU A 280 3.35 6.01 15.01
CA LEU A 280 4.07 7.27 15.04
C LEU A 280 3.18 8.36 14.45
N VAL A 281 2.95 9.43 15.18
CA VAL A 281 2.23 10.61 14.71
C VAL A 281 3.22 11.76 14.65
N GLU A 282 3.47 12.31 13.48
CA GLU A 282 4.32 13.48 13.23
C GLU A 282 3.53 14.78 13.29
#